data_e749e451c5de3ab4eb3d029bc5f06b80
#
_entry.id   e749e451c5de3ab4eb3d029bc5f06b80
#
_cell.length_a   1.000
_cell.length_b   1.000
_cell.length_c   1.000
_cell.angle_alpha   90.00
_cell.angle_beta   90.00
_cell.angle_gamma   90.00
#
_symmetry.space_group_name_H-M   'P 1'
#
loop_
_entity.id
_entity.type
_entity.pdbx_description
1 polymer ?
#
loop_
_entity_poly.entity_id
_entity_poly.type
_entity_poly.pdbx_seq_one_letter_code
_entity_poly.pdbx_strand_id
1 'polypeptide(L)' 'MPFNPQKQYAVIRSSICTGEKVAGFKNIEDGHFTEVMLIRTKEEEERFKKIYNLETVKKEY' A
#
# COMPACT_ATOMS: atom_id res chain seq x y z
N MET A 1 -9.42 -9.63 -4.78
CA MET A 1 -9.55 -10.20 -3.44
C MET A 1 -9.83 -9.10 -2.42
N PRO A 2 -10.85 -9.26 -1.61
CA PRO A 2 -11.20 -8.20 -0.68
C PRO A 2 -10.17 -8.01 0.42
N PHE A 3 -9.92 -6.76 0.67
CA PHE A 3 -9.03 -6.35 1.75
C PHE A 3 -9.72 -6.48 3.10
N ASN A 4 -9.04 -7.04 4.08
CA ASN A 4 -9.58 -7.20 5.42
C ASN A 4 -8.93 -6.19 6.38
N PRO A 5 -9.62 -5.10 6.72
CA PRO A 5 -9.02 -4.04 7.55
C PRO A 5 -8.73 -4.46 8.98
N GLN A 6 -9.28 -5.58 9.43
CA GLN A 6 -9.02 -6.08 10.78
C GLN A 6 -7.73 -6.89 10.86
N LYS A 7 -7.28 -7.46 9.74
CA LYS A 7 -6.10 -8.31 9.69
C LYS A 7 -4.97 -7.73 8.87
N GLN A 8 -5.25 -6.73 8.07
CA GLN A 8 -4.27 -6.10 7.18
C GLN A 8 -4.39 -4.60 7.22
N TYR A 9 -3.33 -3.92 6.86
CA TYR A 9 -3.37 -2.46 6.71
C TYR A 9 -2.66 -2.08 5.43
N ALA A 10 -3.09 -0.95 4.85
CA ALA A 10 -2.52 -0.45 3.60
C ALA A 10 -1.16 0.18 3.86
N VAL A 11 -0.19 -0.16 3.00
CA VAL A 11 1.18 0.33 3.10
C VAL A 11 1.65 0.78 1.74
N ILE A 12 2.32 1.93 1.70
CA ILE A 12 3.04 2.37 0.52
C ILE A 12 4.52 2.31 0.86
N ARG A 13 5.23 1.45 0.16
CA ARG A 13 6.64 1.21 0.38
C ARG A 13 7.46 1.96 -0.65
N SER A 14 8.37 2.80 -0.18
CA SER A 14 9.23 3.59 -1.06
C SER A 14 10.55 2.91 -1.26
N SER A 15 11.03 2.90 -2.51
CA SER A 15 12.36 2.40 -2.83
C SER A 15 13.33 3.58 -2.85
N ILE A 16 14.39 3.50 -2.06
CA ILE A 16 15.40 4.56 -1.99
C ILE A 16 16.23 4.58 -3.27
N CYS A 17 16.50 3.41 -3.84
CA CYS A 17 17.39 3.30 -4.99
C CYS A 17 16.76 3.75 -6.30
N THR A 18 15.48 3.47 -6.50
CA THR A 18 14.81 3.75 -7.77
C THR A 18 13.85 4.92 -7.70
N GLY A 19 13.49 5.35 -6.50
CA GLY A 19 12.50 6.40 -6.31
C GLY A 19 11.07 5.95 -6.59
N GLU A 20 10.87 4.69 -6.87
CA GLU A 20 9.54 4.15 -7.11
C GLU A 20 8.87 3.74 -5.80
N LYS A 21 7.56 3.70 -5.81
CA LYS A 21 6.78 3.28 -4.65
C LYS A 21 5.90 2.10 -5.01
N VAL A 22 5.67 1.22 -4.04
CA VAL A 22 4.81 0.06 -4.22
C VAL A 22 3.71 0.12 -3.17
N ALA A 23 2.47 0.03 -3.61
CA ALA A 23 1.32 0.00 -2.73
C ALA A 23 0.84 -1.43 -2.52
N GLY A 24 0.45 -1.76 -1.31
CA GLY A 24 -0.05 -3.07 -1.01
C GLY A 24 -0.61 -3.14 0.39
N PHE A 25 -0.78 -4.35 0.88
CA PHE A 25 -1.32 -4.60 2.20
C PHE A 25 -0.37 -5.48 2.99
N LYS A 26 -0.24 -5.19 4.26
CA LYS A 26 0.62 -5.93 5.16
C LYS A 26 -0.22 -6.62 6.23
N ASN A 27 0.04 -7.91 6.45
CA ASN A 27 -0.66 -8.66 7.50
C ASN A 27 -0.16 -8.21 8.86
N ILE A 28 -1.12 -7.99 9.77
CA ILE A 28 -0.79 -7.58 11.13
C ILE A 28 -0.12 -8.73 11.90
N GLU A 29 -0.57 -9.95 11.66
CA GLU A 29 -0.07 -11.12 12.39
C GLU A 29 1.38 -11.49 12.07
N ASP A 30 1.71 -11.60 10.79
CA ASP A 30 3.03 -12.10 10.39
C ASP A 30 3.89 -11.05 9.71
N GLY A 31 3.34 -9.86 9.46
CA GLY A 31 4.06 -8.80 8.79
C GLY A 31 4.30 -9.04 7.31
N HIS A 32 3.61 -9.99 6.71
CA HIS A 32 3.76 -10.29 5.29
C HIS A 32 3.16 -9.17 4.43
N PHE A 33 3.95 -8.66 3.50
CA PHE A 33 3.53 -7.60 2.60
C PHE A 33 3.10 -8.20 1.26
N THR A 34 1.88 -7.84 0.83
CA THR A 34 1.35 -8.26 -0.46
C THR A 34 1.28 -7.05 -1.38
N GLU A 35 2.06 -7.06 -2.45
CA GLU A 35 2.11 -6.01 -3.43
C GLU A 35 0.83 -6.01 -4.26
N VAL A 36 0.22 -4.83 -4.43
CA VAL A 36 -1.00 -4.67 -5.21
C VAL A 36 -0.74 -3.89 -6.48
N MET A 37 -0.05 -2.76 -6.39
CA MET A 37 0.22 -1.95 -7.57
C MET A 37 1.49 -1.12 -7.39
N LEU A 38 2.06 -0.74 -8.53
CA LEU A 38 3.22 0.15 -8.54
C LEU A 38 2.75 1.59 -8.60
N ILE A 39 3.32 2.44 -7.77
CA ILE A 39 2.96 3.86 -7.71
C ILE A 39 4.13 4.69 -8.22
N ARG A 40 3.92 5.35 -9.34
CA ARG A 40 4.92 6.21 -9.95
C ARG A 40 4.58 7.69 -9.83
N THR A 41 3.30 7.99 -9.66
CA THR A 41 2.83 9.36 -9.54
C THR A 41 1.90 9.49 -8.34
N LYS A 42 1.72 10.74 -7.92
CA LYS A 42 0.81 11.03 -6.83
C LYS A 42 -0.63 10.66 -7.16
N GLU A 43 -0.99 10.75 -8.42
CA GLU A 43 -2.33 10.39 -8.88
C GLU A 43 -2.58 8.89 -8.68
N GLU A 44 -1.57 8.07 -8.91
CA GLU A 44 -1.69 6.63 -8.68
C GLU A 44 -1.87 6.31 -7.20
N GLU A 45 -1.18 7.05 -6.34
CA GLU A 45 -1.34 6.91 -4.90
C GLU A 45 -2.76 7.22 -4.46
N GLU A 46 -3.32 8.30 -4.96
CA GLU A 46 -4.69 8.68 -4.64
C GLU A 46 -5.69 7.66 -5.20
N ARG A 47 -5.42 7.15 -6.39
CA ARG A 47 -6.26 6.11 -6.98
C ARG A 47 -6.28 4.85 -6.13
N PHE A 48 -5.14 4.46 -5.60
CA PHE A 48 -5.06 3.30 -4.72
C PHE A 48 -5.93 3.49 -3.48
N LYS A 49 -5.85 4.65 -2.85
CA LYS A 49 -6.67 4.97 -1.70
C LYS A 49 -8.16 4.93 -2.04
N LYS A 50 -8.51 5.43 -3.21
CA LYS A 50 -9.89 5.53 -3.65
C LYS A 50 -10.48 4.16 -3.98
N ILE A 51 -9.71 3.32 -4.65
CA ILE A 51 -10.17 1.97 -5.03
C ILE A 51 -10.55 1.15 -3.80
N TYR A 52 -9.77 1.25 -2.74
CA TYR A 52 -9.98 0.49 -1.52
C TYR A 52 -10.66 1.29 -0.43
N ASN A 53 -11.08 2.51 -0.72
CA ASN A 53 -11.77 3.39 0.22
C ASN A 53 -10.98 3.58 1.53
N LEU A 54 -9.70 3.88 1.38
CA LEU A 54 -8.78 4.00 2.50
C LEU A 54 -8.76 5.43 3.03
N GLU A 55 -8.89 5.58 4.34
CA GLU A 55 -8.77 6.89 4.97
C GLU A 55 -7.31 7.26 5.19
N THR A 56 -6.51 6.26 5.59
CA THR A 56 -5.08 6.48 5.84
C THR A 56 -4.28 5.35 5.23
N VAL A 57 -3.04 5.66 4.85
CA VAL A 57 -2.10 4.68 4.32
C VAL A 57 -0.78 4.88 5.04
N LYS A 58 -0.20 3.80 5.53
CA LYS A 58 1.09 3.84 6.20
C LYS A 58 2.20 3.85 5.16
N LYS A 59 3.19 4.72 5.34
CA LYS A 59 4.33 4.79 4.43
C LYS A 59 5.55 4.20 5.09
N GLU A 60 6.23 3.30 4.38
CA GLU A 60 7.43 2.63 4.85
C GLU A 60 8.52 2.68 3.79
N TYR A 61 9.72 2.45 4.19
CA TYR A 61 10.88 2.34 3.29
C TYR A 61 11.29 0.90 3.09
#